data_ae04685277dbd0f314d12b4ff8993394
#
_entry.id   ae04685277dbd0f314d12b4ff8993394
#
_cell.length_a   1.000
_cell.length_b   1.000
_cell.length_c   1.000
_cell.angle_alpha   90.00
_cell.angle_beta   90.00
_cell.angle_gamma   90.00
#
_symmetry.space_group_name_H-M   'P 1'
#
loop_
_entity.id
_entity.type
_entity.pdbx_description
1 polymer ?
#
loop_
_entity_poly.entity_id
_entity_poly.type
_entity_poly.pdbx_seq_one_letter_code
_entity_poly.pdbx_strand_id
1 'polypeptide(L)'
;MYFVVVATHKEEMRQERARLQDAFAAYIHDLTHHPDVTVHHGGQTLSERDKTVTGFVLVLEAPSIEVAQEFVDGSPYARAGTFAESHVCPWNWLTGRPG
;
A
#
# COMPACT_ATOMS: atom_id res chain seq x y z
N MET A 1 -13.87 9.01 -1.82
CA MET A 1 -13.46 8.31 -3.06
C MET A 1 -12.61 7.10 -2.68
N TYR A 2 -12.77 6.03 -3.43
CA TYR A 2 -12.01 4.80 -3.18
C TYR A 2 -10.89 4.65 -4.19
N PHE A 3 -9.79 4.06 -3.74
CA PHE A 3 -8.60 3.82 -4.55
C PHE A 3 -8.03 2.44 -4.25
N VAL A 4 -7.53 1.78 -5.27
CA VAL A 4 -6.74 0.55 -5.11
C VAL A 4 -5.29 0.92 -5.35
N VAL A 5 -4.43 0.51 -4.42
CA VAL A 5 -2.98 0.67 -4.55
C VAL A 5 -2.38 -0.70 -4.79
N VAL A 6 -1.61 -0.83 -5.86
CA VAL A 6 -0.87 -2.05 -6.16
C VAL A 6 0.59 -1.67 -6.33
N ALA A 7 1.45 -2.29 -5.54
CA ALA A 7 2.89 -2.03 -5.61
C ALA A 7 3.66 -3.33 -5.58
N THR A 8 4.75 -3.37 -6.33
CA THR A 8 5.71 -4.47 -6.29
C THR A 8 7.07 -3.94 -5.86
N HIS A 9 7.83 -4.77 -5.15
CA HIS A 9 9.15 -4.40 -4.67
C HIS A 9 10.24 -4.86 -5.66
N LYS A 10 11.34 -4.12 -5.67
CA LYS A 10 12.53 -4.52 -6.41
C LYS A 10 13.09 -5.80 -5.78
N GLU A 11 13.43 -6.77 -6.63
CA GLU A 11 13.93 -8.06 -6.17
C GLU A 11 15.21 -7.91 -5.37
N GLU A 12 16.10 -7.01 -5.80
CA GLU A 12 17.36 -6.73 -5.10
C GLU A 12 17.18 -6.05 -3.74
N MET A 13 15.97 -5.56 -3.42
CA MET A 13 15.69 -4.91 -2.14
C MET A 13 14.88 -5.80 -1.19
N ARG A 14 14.92 -7.09 -1.39
CA ARG A 14 14.15 -8.05 -0.59
C ARG A 14 14.46 -7.94 0.91
N GLN A 15 15.73 -7.82 1.27
CA GLN A 15 16.12 -7.69 2.68
C GLN A 15 15.67 -6.38 3.29
N GLU A 16 15.78 -5.30 2.54
CA GLU A 16 15.32 -3.99 2.98
C GLU A 16 13.80 -3.97 3.17
N ARG A 17 13.07 -4.56 2.24
CA ARG A 17 11.61 -4.70 2.36
C ARG A 17 11.25 -5.47 3.63
N ALA A 18 11.93 -6.60 3.88
CA ALA A 18 11.65 -7.42 5.07
C ALA A 18 11.93 -6.65 6.36
N ARG A 19 13.01 -5.87 6.37
CA ARG A 19 13.38 -5.04 7.52
C ARG A 19 12.33 -3.96 7.81
N LEU A 20 11.66 -3.45 6.77
CA LEU A 20 10.68 -2.37 6.89
C LEU A 20 9.24 -2.85 7.06
N GLN A 21 9.02 -4.16 7.07
CA GLN A 21 7.66 -4.72 7.10
C GLN A 21 6.86 -4.26 8.31
N ASP A 22 7.45 -4.28 9.50
CA ASP A 22 6.74 -3.87 10.72
C ASP A 22 6.47 -2.36 10.71
N ALA A 23 7.40 -1.57 10.19
CA ALA A 23 7.21 -0.13 10.06
C ALA A 23 6.05 0.18 9.09
N PHE A 24 5.95 -0.56 7.99
CA PHE A 24 4.86 -0.37 7.04
C PHE A 24 3.52 -0.77 7.67
N ALA A 25 3.46 -1.89 8.38
CA ALA A 25 2.24 -2.31 9.07
C ALA A 25 1.78 -1.24 10.07
N ALA A 26 2.71 -0.68 10.84
CA ALA A 26 2.40 0.41 11.76
C ALA A 26 1.88 1.64 11.00
N TYR A 27 2.47 1.97 9.87
CA TYR A 27 2.09 3.12 9.06
C TYR A 27 0.64 3.04 8.57
N ILE A 28 0.21 1.88 8.10
CA ILE A 28 -1.15 1.71 7.58
C ILE A 28 -2.20 1.57 8.69
N HIS A 29 -1.79 1.29 9.92
CA HIS A 29 -2.69 1.20 11.07
C HIS A 29 -2.76 2.49 11.89
N ASP A 30 -1.71 3.29 11.92
CA ASP A 30 -1.69 4.57 12.63
C ASP A 30 -1.81 5.72 11.62
N LEU A 31 -3.02 6.20 11.43
CA LEU A 31 -3.33 7.24 10.46
C LEU A 31 -3.38 8.64 11.07
N THR A 32 -2.72 8.84 12.21
CA THR A 32 -2.70 10.13 12.92
C THR A 32 -2.17 11.25 12.02
N HIS A 33 -1.17 10.97 11.18
CA HIS A 33 -0.58 11.95 10.27
C HIS A 33 -1.33 12.05 8.93
N HIS A 34 -2.36 11.21 8.73
CA HIS A 34 -3.14 11.17 7.50
C HIS A 34 -4.62 11.03 7.86
N PRO A 35 -5.21 12.05 8.54
CA PRO A 35 -6.58 11.92 9.09
C PRO A 35 -7.65 11.79 8.00
N ASP A 36 -7.34 12.18 6.76
CA ASP A 36 -8.29 12.11 5.64
C ASP A 36 -8.24 10.78 4.91
N VAL A 37 -7.36 9.87 5.31
CA VAL A 37 -7.19 8.56 4.67
C VAL A 37 -7.74 7.46 5.56
N THR A 38 -8.50 6.55 4.98
CA THR A 38 -8.92 5.31 5.62
C THR A 38 -8.37 4.13 4.83
N VAL A 39 -7.71 3.22 5.51
CA VAL A 39 -7.27 1.96 4.91
C VAL A 39 -8.32 0.90 5.24
N HIS A 40 -9.11 0.51 4.24
CA HIS A 40 -10.18 -0.47 4.43
C HIS A 40 -9.66 -1.89 4.42
N HIS A 41 -8.76 -2.19 3.50
CA HIS A 41 -8.18 -3.52 3.36
C HIS A 41 -6.73 -3.38 2.94
N GLY A 42 -5.94 -4.36 3.31
CA GLY A 42 -4.54 -4.43 2.90
C GLY A 42 -4.04 -5.85 2.99
N GLY A 43 -3.13 -6.20 2.10
CA GLY A 43 -2.53 -7.52 2.10
C GLY A 43 -1.29 -7.55 1.24
N GLN A 44 -0.53 -8.61 1.39
CA GLN A 44 0.71 -8.82 0.64
C GLN A 44 0.45 -9.69 -0.58
N THR A 45 1.06 -9.34 -1.69
CA THR A 45 1.09 -10.23 -2.87
C THR A 45 2.27 -11.19 -2.71
N LEU A 46 2.05 -12.42 -3.15
CA LEU A 46 3.02 -13.49 -2.96
C LEU A 46 3.40 -14.09 -4.30
N SER A 47 4.65 -14.54 -4.40
CA SER A 47 5.09 -15.33 -5.53
C SER A 47 4.34 -16.66 -5.55
N GLU A 48 3.85 -17.04 -6.73
CA GLU A 48 3.17 -18.33 -6.90
C GLU A 48 4.10 -19.50 -6.60
N ARG A 49 5.38 -19.35 -6.96
CA ARG A 49 6.38 -20.42 -6.83
C ARG A 49 6.72 -20.74 -5.38
N ASP A 50 7.13 -19.75 -4.60
CA ASP A 50 7.71 -19.97 -3.28
C ASP A 50 7.00 -19.19 -2.16
N LYS A 51 5.93 -18.47 -2.50
CA LYS A 51 5.14 -17.69 -1.54
C LYS A 51 5.91 -16.58 -0.85
N THR A 52 7.04 -16.15 -1.40
CA THR A 52 7.72 -14.97 -0.89
C THR A 52 6.93 -13.71 -1.23
N VAL A 53 7.08 -12.67 -0.40
CA VAL A 53 6.35 -11.42 -0.59
C VAL A 53 6.91 -10.67 -1.81
N THR A 54 6.05 -10.34 -2.76
CA THR A 54 6.42 -9.59 -3.96
C THR A 54 5.95 -8.14 -3.92
N GLY A 55 4.94 -7.83 -3.12
CA GLY A 55 4.39 -6.48 -3.05
C GLY A 55 3.19 -6.43 -2.12
N PHE A 56 2.30 -5.48 -2.38
CA PHE A 56 1.07 -5.37 -1.58
C PHE A 56 -0.06 -4.76 -2.39
N VAL A 57 -1.27 -4.93 -1.87
CA VAL A 57 -2.49 -4.29 -2.35
C VAL A 57 -3.15 -3.60 -1.16
N LEU A 58 -3.55 -2.35 -1.35
CA LEU A 58 -4.36 -1.63 -0.36
C LEU A 58 -5.65 -1.14 -1.01
N VAL A 59 -6.72 -1.10 -0.23
CA VAL A 59 -7.96 -0.43 -0.60
C VAL A 59 -8.09 0.78 0.33
N LEU A 60 -8.03 1.96 -0.26
CA LEU A 60 -8.02 3.24 0.46
C LEU A 60 -9.29 4.03 0.19
N GLU A 61 -9.64 4.86 1.16
CA GLU A 61 -10.58 5.95 0.95
C GLU A 61 -9.87 7.26 1.26
N ALA A 62 -10.00 8.22 0.35
CA ALA A 62 -9.36 9.53 0.47
C ALA A 62 -10.19 10.57 -0.29
N PRO A 63 -10.04 11.87 0.01
CA PRO A 63 -10.80 12.91 -0.69
C PRO A 63 -10.38 13.12 -2.15
N SER A 64 -9.15 12.74 -2.51
CA SER A 64 -8.64 12.91 -3.87
C SER A 64 -7.53 11.90 -4.15
N ILE A 65 -7.20 11.73 -5.43
CA ILE A 65 -6.09 10.86 -5.83
C ILE A 65 -4.75 11.44 -5.35
N GLU A 66 -4.62 12.75 -5.29
CA GLU A 66 -3.41 13.41 -4.80
C GLU A 66 -3.14 13.04 -3.33
N VAL A 67 -4.18 13.03 -2.51
CA VAL A 67 -4.06 12.64 -1.10
C VAL A 67 -3.71 11.16 -0.99
N ALA A 68 -4.34 10.30 -1.79
CA ALA A 68 -4.03 8.87 -1.82
C ALA A 68 -2.57 8.62 -2.23
N GLN A 69 -2.12 9.31 -3.28
CA GLN A 69 -0.74 9.19 -3.77
C GLN A 69 0.27 9.68 -2.73
N GLU A 70 -0.02 10.81 -2.08
CA GLU A 70 0.82 11.36 -1.02
C GLU A 70 0.96 10.37 0.14
N PHE A 71 -0.12 9.70 0.49
CA PHE A 71 -0.10 8.66 1.53
C PHE A 71 0.87 7.53 1.17
N VAL A 72 0.80 7.04 -0.07
CA VAL A 72 1.68 5.97 -0.56
C VAL A 72 3.13 6.44 -0.61
N ASP A 73 3.37 7.66 -1.12
CA ASP A 73 4.72 8.22 -1.27
C ASP A 73 5.40 8.46 0.08
N GLY A 74 4.63 8.72 1.12
CA GLY A 74 5.14 8.90 2.48
C GLY A 74 5.39 7.61 3.24
N SER A 75 5.02 6.46 2.67
CA SER A 75 5.17 5.17 3.35
C SER A 75 6.64 4.78 3.52
N PRO A 76 6.96 3.95 4.54
CA PRO A 76 8.34 3.49 4.74
C PRO A 76 8.96 2.84 3.51
N TYR A 77 8.19 2.03 2.78
CA TYR A 77 8.69 1.38 1.57
C TYR A 77 9.02 2.39 0.46
N ALA A 78 8.13 3.35 0.23
CA ALA A 78 8.36 4.36 -0.81
C ALA A 78 9.56 5.22 -0.47
N ARG A 79 9.68 5.62 0.79
CA ARG A 79 10.81 6.46 1.25
C ARG A 79 12.14 5.75 1.16
N ALA A 80 12.16 4.44 1.31
CA ALA A 80 13.37 3.64 1.16
C ALA A 80 13.65 3.23 -0.31
N GLY A 81 12.73 3.54 -1.22
CA GLY A 81 12.92 3.26 -2.64
C GLY A 81 12.77 1.80 -3.02
N THR A 82 11.96 1.03 -2.27
CA THR A 82 11.85 -0.41 -2.52
C THR A 82 10.97 -0.76 -3.74
N PHE A 83 10.14 0.17 -4.22
CA PHE A 83 9.18 -0.14 -5.28
C PHE A 83 9.84 -0.32 -6.64
N ALA A 84 9.53 -1.43 -7.32
CA ALA A 84 9.75 -1.60 -8.75
C ALA A 84 8.65 -0.89 -9.53
N GLU A 85 7.38 -1.09 -9.09
CA GLU A 85 6.21 -0.43 -9.66
C GLU A 85 5.25 -0.07 -8.54
N SER A 86 4.49 1.01 -8.73
CA SER A 86 3.47 1.45 -7.80
C SER A 86 2.37 2.17 -8.58
N HIS A 87 1.13 1.77 -8.36
CA HIS A 87 -0.02 2.34 -9.03
C HIS A 87 -1.10 2.67 -8.02
N VAL A 88 -1.67 3.86 -8.13
CA VAL A 88 -2.84 4.27 -7.36
C VAL A 88 -3.95 4.51 -8.36
N CYS A 89 -5.01 3.70 -8.29
CA CYS A 89 -6.10 3.74 -9.26
C CYS A 89 -7.42 4.10 -8.59
N PRO A 90 -8.19 5.04 -9.15
CA PRO A 90 -9.58 5.23 -8.74
C PRO A 90 -10.36 3.92 -8.91
N TRP A 91 -11.24 3.64 -7.97
CA TRP A 91 -11.89 2.33 -7.92
C TRP A 91 -13.36 2.47 -7.56
N ASN A 92 -14.21 1.79 -8.34
CA ASN A 92 -15.63 1.69 -8.04
C ASN A 92 -15.87 0.36 -7.32
N TRP A 93 -16.10 0.44 -6.02
CA TRP A 93 -16.22 -0.71 -5.15
C TRP A 93 -17.62 -1.32 -5.29
N LEU A 94 -17.75 -2.40 -6.04
CA LEU A 94 -19.03 -3.01 -6.38
C LEU A 94 -19.53 -4.00 -5.33
N THR A 95 -18.63 -4.70 -4.65
CA THR A 95 -18.97 -5.77 -3.70
C THR A 95 -18.18 -5.59 -2.41
N GLY A 96 -18.86 -5.77 -1.28
CA GLY A 96 -18.22 -5.63 0.03
C GLY A 96 -18.04 -4.19 0.49
N ARG A 97 -18.65 -3.25 -0.21
CA ARG A 97 -18.54 -1.83 0.11
C ARG A 97 -19.08 -1.53 1.50
N PRO A 98 -18.34 -0.78 2.34
CA PRO A 98 -18.80 -0.43 3.67
C PRO A 98 -20.00 0.51 3.62
N GLY A 99 -20.86 0.38 4.61
CA GLY A 99 -22.01 1.25 4.81
C GLY A 99 -23.18 0.97 3.97
#